data_9e064314a4989800b1e0ebd9caa44e8d
#
_entry.id   9e064314a4989800b1e0ebd9caa44e8d
#
_cell.length_a   1.000
_cell.length_b   1.000
_cell.length_c   1.000
_cell.angle_alpha   90.00
_cell.angle_beta   90.00
_cell.angle_gamma   90.00
#
_symmetry.space_group_name_H-M   'P 1'
#
loop_
_entity.id
_entity.type
_entity.pdbx_description
1 polymer ?
#
loop_
_entity_poly.entity_id
_entity_poly.type
_entity_poly.pdbx_seq_one_letter_code
_entity_poly.pdbx_strand_id
1 'polypeptide(L)'
;MSTICVYFNFVVYITHTHFHGESNAHTHTIAVKEVEQINHLPLSQSYFKGIQSTPLTNSTIGEYFDFIVDKNPEALAVVVHHQGIRLTYKEFQKEVNQLAMGLLALGVKPGERVGIWSPNNIEWCLTQFATAKIGAIMVCINPAYRPNELQYALNSVECSTLITASNFKGSDYIEMLNCLAPELATCDKDTLNLKALPTLKNIVRIGDEAPPGMHSFNDVINLPTAAHERELKAIGAHLNAEQDINIQFTSGTTGNPKGATLTHKNILNNALFVAESMHFTSNDKLCIPIPLYHCFAMVLGSLLCVSKGAAAIYPGDSFDAKTTLDVVQQEGCTALHGVPTMFISELELSNFNDYDLSTLRTGVMAGSTCPEQVMRKVQTQMNMHQVLIAYGQTECSPINNITETDSSIERQVTTVGRALAHTEVKIIDELGNIQQIGQPGEVCSKGAGIMRCYWNDESKTKATIDDSGWLHSGDLGVMDTEGFVTIVGRIKDMIIRGGENIYPREIEEVLYTYPGIQDAAIFGITDEKYGEEVCAWIQPKEDAVLDEQAVREFLKDKLAYFKMPRHIRFVENYPMTVTGKLQKFKMREQMQEELSDKAFS
;
A
#
# COMPACT_ATOMS: atom_id res chain seq x y z
N MET A 1 -35.11 -34.61 -25.59
CA MET A 1 -33.82 -35.34 -25.50
C MET A 1 -32.78 -34.33 -25.06
N SER A 2 -32.32 -34.47 -23.84
CA SER A 2 -31.26 -33.60 -23.28
C SER A 2 -29.93 -34.28 -23.47
N THR A 3 -29.02 -33.62 -24.17
CA THR A 3 -27.64 -34.10 -24.36
C THR A 3 -26.75 -33.34 -23.37
N ILE A 4 -26.16 -34.05 -22.43
CA ILE A 4 -25.15 -33.49 -21.51
C ILE A 4 -23.78 -33.78 -22.12
N CYS A 5 -23.05 -32.74 -22.50
CA CYS A 5 -21.63 -32.83 -22.82
C CYS A 5 -20.82 -32.23 -21.67
N VAL A 6 -20.05 -33.08 -21.01
CA VAL A 6 -19.08 -32.65 -19.99
C VAL A 6 -17.73 -32.47 -20.68
N TYR A 7 -17.25 -31.24 -20.74
CA TYR A 7 -15.86 -30.95 -21.07
C TYR A 7 -15.17 -30.34 -19.85
N PHE A 8 -14.04 -30.88 -19.50
CA PHE A 8 -13.15 -30.38 -18.45
C PHE A 8 -12.73 -28.93 -18.75
N ASN A 9 -12.96 -28.04 -17.79
CA ASN A 9 -12.54 -26.63 -17.78
C ASN A 9 -13.33 -25.63 -18.65
N PHE A 10 -14.62 -25.81 -18.92
CA PHE A 10 -15.42 -24.74 -19.54
C PHE A 10 -16.88 -24.70 -19.05
N VAL A 11 -17.41 -23.47 -19.07
CA VAL A 11 -18.78 -23.12 -18.70
C VAL A 11 -19.80 -23.99 -19.42
N VAL A 12 -20.68 -24.64 -18.68
CA VAL A 12 -21.79 -25.41 -19.25
C VAL A 12 -22.96 -24.49 -19.56
N TYR A 13 -23.28 -24.28 -20.80
CA TYR A 13 -24.52 -23.66 -21.25
C TYR A 13 -25.59 -24.73 -21.42
N ILE A 14 -26.65 -24.70 -20.59
CA ILE A 14 -27.84 -25.51 -20.82
C ILE A 14 -28.87 -24.63 -21.52
N THR A 15 -29.09 -24.86 -22.83
CA THR A 15 -30.20 -24.25 -23.57
C THR A 15 -31.39 -25.20 -23.57
N HIS A 16 -32.43 -24.86 -22.84
CA HIS A 16 -33.74 -25.48 -23.00
C HIS A 16 -34.56 -24.70 -24.04
N THR A 17 -34.77 -25.27 -25.18
CA THR A 17 -35.78 -24.79 -26.14
C THR A 17 -37.09 -25.51 -25.88
N HIS A 18 -38.00 -24.87 -25.17
CA HIS A 18 -39.43 -25.21 -25.24
C HIS A 18 -40.16 -24.08 -25.95
N PHE A 19 -40.78 -24.46 -27.08
CA PHE A 19 -41.80 -23.64 -27.71
C PHE A 19 -43.04 -23.67 -26.83
N HIS A 20 -43.37 -22.57 -26.19
CA HIS A 20 -44.66 -21.93 -26.03
C HIS A 20 -44.51 -20.75 -25.05
N GLY A 21 -45.20 -19.69 -25.36
CA GLY A 21 -45.02 -18.35 -24.84
C GLY A 21 -45.11 -18.23 -23.30
N GLU A 22 -44.55 -17.13 -22.88
CA GLU A 22 -44.61 -16.50 -21.57
C GLU A 22 -43.43 -16.80 -20.59
N SER A 23 -42.79 -15.70 -20.20
CA SER A 23 -41.94 -15.41 -19.05
C SER A 23 -40.41 -15.63 -19.17
N ASN A 24 -39.73 -14.54 -19.53
CA ASN A 24 -38.27 -14.35 -19.44
C ASN A 24 -37.71 -14.14 -18.00
N ALA A 25 -38.52 -14.37 -16.95
CA ALA A 25 -38.12 -14.05 -15.57
C ALA A 25 -37.47 -15.22 -14.81
N HIS A 26 -37.65 -16.47 -15.29
CA HIS A 26 -37.12 -17.63 -14.54
C HIS A 26 -35.71 -18.13 -14.97
N THR A 27 -35.23 -17.74 -16.13
CA THR A 27 -33.96 -18.24 -16.67
C THR A 27 -32.73 -17.56 -16.02
N HIS A 28 -32.86 -16.31 -15.54
CA HIS A 28 -31.74 -15.60 -14.91
C HIS A 28 -31.42 -16.06 -13.47
N THR A 29 -32.41 -16.55 -12.73
CA THR A 29 -32.21 -16.92 -11.33
C THR A 29 -31.52 -18.27 -11.12
N ILE A 30 -31.65 -19.18 -12.09
CA ILE A 30 -31.02 -20.51 -12.01
C ILE A 30 -29.52 -20.44 -12.37
N ALA A 31 -29.13 -19.61 -13.33
CA ALA A 31 -27.72 -19.45 -13.71
C ALA A 31 -26.84 -18.82 -12.61
N VAL A 32 -27.42 -17.89 -11.82
CA VAL A 32 -26.68 -17.25 -10.72
C VAL A 32 -26.47 -18.22 -9.54
N LYS A 33 -27.42 -19.10 -9.24
CA LYS A 33 -27.27 -20.09 -8.14
C LYS A 33 -26.27 -21.21 -8.45
N GLU A 34 -26.16 -21.64 -9.69
CA GLU A 34 -25.20 -22.70 -10.07
C GLU A 34 -23.74 -22.19 -10.12
N VAL A 35 -23.51 -20.91 -10.45
CA VAL A 35 -22.19 -20.30 -10.43
C VAL A 35 -21.68 -20.09 -8.99
N GLU A 36 -22.57 -19.78 -8.02
CA GLU A 36 -22.20 -19.68 -6.62
C GLU A 36 -21.85 -21.04 -5.98
N GLN A 37 -22.47 -22.14 -6.42
CA GLN A 37 -22.19 -23.48 -5.88
C GLN A 37 -20.86 -24.09 -6.37
N ILE A 38 -20.34 -23.70 -7.52
CA ILE A 38 -19.06 -24.21 -8.03
C ILE A 38 -17.86 -23.68 -7.24
N ASN A 39 -17.98 -22.53 -6.60
CA ASN A 39 -16.94 -21.91 -5.78
C ASN A 39 -16.79 -22.51 -4.36
N HIS A 40 -17.59 -23.48 -3.98
CA HIS A 40 -17.59 -24.07 -2.62
C HIS A 40 -16.96 -25.48 -2.52
N LEU A 41 -16.38 -26.02 -3.62
CA LEU A 41 -15.64 -27.26 -3.51
C LEU A 41 -14.29 -27.02 -2.84
N PRO A 42 -13.92 -27.82 -1.82
CA PRO A 42 -12.63 -27.70 -1.15
C PRO A 42 -11.48 -27.79 -2.16
N LEU A 43 -10.51 -26.89 -2.05
CA LEU A 43 -9.31 -26.92 -2.88
C LEU A 43 -8.47 -28.17 -2.55
N SER A 44 -7.85 -28.75 -3.55
CA SER A 44 -6.92 -29.88 -3.38
C SER A 44 -5.45 -29.45 -3.38
N GLN A 45 -5.16 -28.28 -3.92
CA GLN A 45 -3.82 -27.69 -3.98
C GLN A 45 -3.88 -26.21 -3.57
N SER A 46 -2.76 -25.67 -3.12
CA SER A 46 -2.62 -24.27 -2.69
C SER A 46 -2.58 -23.30 -3.88
N TYR A 47 -3.69 -23.25 -4.61
CA TYR A 47 -3.93 -22.34 -5.73
C TYR A 47 -5.37 -21.83 -5.67
N PHE A 48 -5.53 -20.52 -5.71
CA PHE A 48 -6.83 -19.86 -5.73
C PHE A 48 -6.86 -18.74 -6.77
N LYS A 49 -7.97 -18.66 -7.50
CA LYS A 49 -8.24 -17.60 -8.47
C LYS A 49 -9.38 -16.73 -7.98
N GLY A 50 -9.11 -15.43 -7.83
CA GLY A 50 -10.12 -14.44 -7.47
C GLY A 50 -11.22 -14.32 -8.52
N ILE A 51 -12.36 -13.78 -8.13
CA ILE A 51 -13.53 -13.63 -9.00
C ILE A 51 -13.19 -12.84 -10.27
N GLN A 52 -13.84 -13.23 -11.38
CA GLN A 52 -13.64 -12.62 -12.70
C GLN A 52 -14.89 -11.87 -13.19
N SER A 53 -15.96 -11.85 -12.39
CA SER A 53 -17.25 -11.27 -12.77
C SER A 53 -17.24 -9.75 -12.82
N THR A 54 -16.42 -9.09 -11.98
CA THR A 54 -16.21 -7.64 -12.05
C THR A 54 -15.33 -7.33 -13.27
N PRO A 55 -15.79 -6.52 -14.24
CA PRO A 55 -14.99 -6.26 -15.43
C PRO A 55 -13.76 -5.41 -15.13
N LEU A 56 -12.64 -5.71 -15.81
CA LEU A 56 -11.47 -4.84 -15.84
C LEU A 56 -11.79 -3.56 -16.61
N THR A 57 -11.44 -2.41 -16.07
CA THR A 57 -11.41 -1.17 -16.85
C THR A 57 -10.10 -1.05 -17.62
N ASN A 58 -10.21 -0.58 -18.87
CA ASN A 58 -9.08 -0.21 -19.71
C ASN A 58 -8.99 1.32 -19.89
N SER A 59 -9.66 2.09 -19.04
CA SER A 59 -9.54 3.55 -19.02
C SER A 59 -8.22 3.97 -18.40
N THR A 60 -7.71 5.10 -18.83
CA THR A 60 -6.67 5.82 -18.09
C THR A 60 -7.25 6.42 -16.81
N ILE A 61 -6.41 6.74 -15.84
CA ILE A 61 -6.86 7.41 -14.60
C ILE A 61 -7.49 8.77 -14.92
N GLY A 62 -6.93 9.52 -15.89
CA GLY A 62 -7.48 10.81 -16.31
C GLY A 62 -8.86 10.70 -16.91
N GLU A 63 -9.09 9.75 -17.83
CA GLU A 63 -10.41 9.47 -18.43
C GLU A 63 -11.43 9.03 -17.37
N TYR A 64 -11.02 8.13 -16.48
CA TYR A 64 -11.91 7.62 -15.43
C TYR A 64 -12.28 8.72 -14.43
N PHE A 65 -11.32 9.59 -14.08
CA PHE A 65 -11.57 10.75 -13.24
C PHE A 65 -12.60 11.70 -13.88
N ASP A 66 -12.43 12.05 -15.17
CA ASP A 66 -13.37 12.91 -15.89
C ASP A 66 -14.78 12.28 -15.94
N PHE A 67 -14.88 10.98 -16.18
CA PHE A 67 -16.16 10.25 -16.16
C PHE A 67 -16.84 10.32 -14.78
N ILE A 68 -16.10 10.24 -13.68
CA ILE A 68 -16.67 10.37 -12.33
C ILE A 68 -17.12 11.80 -12.04
N VAL A 69 -16.36 12.80 -12.50
CA VAL A 69 -16.73 14.21 -12.37
C VAL A 69 -18.03 14.51 -13.12
N ASP A 70 -18.17 14.01 -14.34
CA ASP A 70 -19.38 14.18 -15.15
C ASP A 70 -20.63 13.59 -14.47
N LYS A 71 -20.46 12.50 -13.72
CA LYS A 71 -21.55 11.87 -12.96
C LYS A 71 -21.92 12.61 -11.67
N ASN A 72 -20.94 13.16 -10.97
CA ASN A 72 -21.09 13.69 -9.62
C ASN A 72 -20.40 15.07 -9.44
N PRO A 73 -20.63 16.06 -10.30
CA PRO A 73 -19.83 17.31 -10.33
C PRO A 73 -19.87 18.10 -9.01
N GLU A 74 -21.01 18.12 -8.34
CA GLU A 74 -21.22 18.91 -7.12
C GLU A 74 -20.99 18.08 -5.83
N ALA A 75 -20.67 16.78 -5.95
CA ALA A 75 -20.34 15.97 -4.79
C ALA A 75 -18.97 16.36 -4.23
N LEU A 76 -18.80 16.21 -2.91
CA LEU A 76 -17.53 16.45 -2.24
C LEU A 76 -16.49 15.45 -2.75
N ALA A 77 -15.35 15.93 -3.24
CA ALA A 77 -14.26 15.08 -3.72
C ALA A 77 -13.13 14.98 -2.70
N VAL A 78 -12.68 16.10 -2.17
CA VAL A 78 -11.51 16.15 -1.29
C VAL A 78 -11.65 17.20 -0.20
N VAL A 79 -11.21 16.82 1.01
CA VAL A 79 -11.00 17.72 2.14
C VAL A 79 -9.56 17.58 2.60
N VAL A 80 -8.83 18.69 2.69
CA VAL A 80 -7.51 18.72 3.34
C VAL A 80 -7.64 19.62 4.55
N HIS A 81 -7.91 19.00 5.71
CA HIS A 81 -8.35 19.68 6.90
C HIS A 81 -7.34 20.73 7.39
N HIS A 82 -6.06 20.37 7.49
CA HIS A 82 -5.02 21.28 7.98
C HIS A 82 -4.74 22.47 7.05
N GLN A 83 -5.11 22.38 5.77
CA GLN A 83 -5.04 23.50 4.83
C GLN A 83 -6.37 24.28 4.74
N GLY A 84 -7.45 23.83 5.39
CA GLY A 84 -8.77 24.43 5.28
C GLY A 84 -9.41 24.29 3.89
N ILE A 85 -8.96 23.34 3.08
CA ILE A 85 -9.40 23.14 1.70
C ILE A 85 -10.54 22.13 1.65
N ARG A 86 -11.55 22.44 0.83
CA ARG A 86 -12.72 21.61 0.59
C ARG A 86 -13.20 21.84 -0.85
N LEU A 87 -13.13 20.81 -1.68
CA LEU A 87 -13.44 20.90 -3.10
C LEU A 87 -14.49 19.86 -3.50
N THR A 88 -15.42 20.28 -4.34
CA THR A 88 -16.29 19.38 -5.11
C THR A 88 -15.49 18.72 -6.23
N TYR A 89 -16.04 17.64 -6.83
CA TYR A 89 -15.40 16.98 -7.97
C TYR A 89 -15.12 17.92 -9.14
N LYS A 90 -16.04 18.85 -9.43
CA LYS A 90 -15.88 19.87 -10.48
C LYS A 90 -14.76 20.86 -10.17
N GLU A 91 -14.70 21.35 -8.93
CA GLU A 91 -13.63 22.25 -8.48
C GLU A 91 -12.27 21.54 -8.49
N PHE A 92 -12.21 20.30 -7.98
CA PHE A 92 -11.01 19.50 -7.99
C PHE A 92 -10.50 19.24 -9.41
N GLN A 93 -11.41 18.89 -10.36
CA GLN A 93 -11.05 18.73 -11.77
C GLN A 93 -10.49 20.03 -12.37
N LYS A 94 -11.08 21.16 -12.04
CA LYS A 94 -10.60 22.47 -12.53
C LYS A 94 -9.16 22.69 -12.09
N GLU A 95 -8.83 22.49 -10.83
CA GLU A 95 -7.47 22.68 -10.30
C GLU A 95 -6.49 21.63 -10.86
N VAL A 96 -6.91 20.37 -10.97
CA VAL A 96 -6.14 19.31 -11.64
C VAL A 96 -5.80 19.69 -13.09
N ASN A 97 -6.78 20.19 -13.85
CA ASN A 97 -6.56 20.61 -15.23
C ASN A 97 -5.63 21.83 -15.31
N GLN A 98 -5.72 22.76 -14.37
CA GLN A 98 -4.82 23.90 -14.29
C GLN A 98 -3.37 23.47 -14.06
N LEU A 99 -3.13 22.57 -13.11
CA LEU A 99 -1.78 22.03 -12.87
C LEU A 99 -1.29 21.21 -14.06
N ALA A 100 -2.14 20.39 -14.67
CA ALA A 100 -1.80 19.60 -15.86
C ALA A 100 -1.31 20.51 -17.00
N MET A 101 -2.05 21.56 -17.30
CA MET A 101 -1.65 22.56 -18.29
C MET A 101 -0.41 23.36 -17.87
N GLY A 102 -0.24 23.64 -16.58
CA GLY A 102 0.96 24.29 -16.04
C GLY A 102 2.22 23.46 -16.24
N LEU A 103 2.13 22.13 -16.02
CA LEU A 103 3.22 21.20 -16.30
C LEU A 103 3.55 21.15 -17.80
N LEU A 104 2.55 21.16 -18.69
CA LEU A 104 2.76 21.29 -20.14
C LEU A 104 3.47 22.60 -20.49
N ALA A 105 3.08 23.71 -19.87
CA ALA A 105 3.73 25.02 -20.08
C ALA A 105 5.19 25.04 -19.61
N LEU A 106 5.58 24.24 -18.61
CA LEU A 106 6.97 23.97 -18.21
C LEU A 106 7.69 23.01 -19.16
N GLY A 107 7.04 22.50 -20.21
CA GLY A 107 7.60 21.61 -21.19
C GLY A 107 7.62 20.13 -20.78
N VAL A 108 6.90 19.72 -19.74
CA VAL A 108 6.75 18.32 -19.35
C VAL A 108 6.01 17.55 -20.44
N LYS A 109 6.50 16.39 -20.82
CA LYS A 109 5.97 15.55 -21.89
C LYS A 109 5.47 14.21 -21.35
N PRO A 110 4.54 13.54 -22.08
CA PRO A 110 4.16 12.16 -21.76
C PRO A 110 5.39 11.25 -21.59
N GLY A 111 5.39 10.41 -20.56
CA GLY A 111 6.48 9.51 -20.21
C GLY A 111 7.65 10.17 -19.43
N GLU A 112 7.70 11.50 -19.30
CA GLU A 112 8.68 12.13 -18.39
C GLU A 112 8.30 11.90 -16.92
N ARG A 113 9.29 11.85 -16.04
CA ARG A 113 9.10 11.60 -14.60
C ARG A 113 8.98 12.91 -13.85
N VAL A 114 7.86 13.03 -13.13
CA VAL A 114 7.54 14.14 -12.26
C VAL A 114 7.58 13.66 -10.81
N GLY A 115 8.60 14.04 -10.06
CA GLY A 115 8.75 13.71 -8.65
C GLY A 115 7.86 14.59 -7.78
N ILE A 116 7.23 14.00 -6.77
CA ILE A 116 6.56 14.72 -5.68
C ILE A 116 7.24 14.38 -4.35
N TRP A 117 7.85 15.38 -3.71
CA TRP A 117 8.54 15.27 -2.43
C TRP A 117 7.88 16.18 -1.40
N SER A 118 6.86 15.64 -0.78
CA SER A 118 5.95 16.40 0.07
C SER A 118 5.23 15.50 1.07
N PRO A 119 4.86 16.00 2.26
CA PRO A 119 3.84 15.38 3.10
C PRO A 119 2.46 15.46 2.45
N ASN A 120 1.41 14.97 3.18
CA ASN A 120 0.04 15.05 2.70
C ASN A 120 -0.43 16.50 2.59
N ASN A 121 -0.90 16.90 1.41
CA ASN A 121 -1.49 18.21 1.10
C ASN A 121 -2.31 18.14 -0.19
N ILE A 122 -3.00 19.21 -0.55
CA ILE A 122 -3.79 19.27 -1.77
C ILE A 122 -2.92 19.20 -3.03
N GLU A 123 -1.74 19.81 -3.01
CA GLU A 123 -0.83 19.87 -4.14
C GLU A 123 -0.33 18.46 -4.50
N TRP A 124 -0.22 17.57 -3.51
CA TRP A 124 0.07 16.16 -3.74
C TRP A 124 -1.07 15.48 -4.51
N CYS A 125 -2.32 15.69 -4.07
CA CYS A 125 -3.51 15.13 -4.74
C CYS A 125 -3.65 15.68 -6.16
N LEU A 126 -3.46 16.98 -6.34
CA LEU A 126 -3.49 17.61 -7.66
C LEU A 126 -2.43 17.02 -8.59
N THR A 127 -1.21 16.80 -8.09
CA THR A 127 -0.11 16.23 -8.87
C THR A 127 -0.43 14.82 -9.37
N GLN A 128 -1.05 13.96 -8.54
CA GLN A 128 -1.43 12.61 -8.92
C GLN A 128 -2.33 12.58 -10.16
N PHE A 129 -3.37 13.41 -10.18
CA PHE A 129 -4.32 13.41 -11.30
C PHE A 129 -3.84 14.26 -12.48
N ALA A 130 -3.09 15.33 -12.23
CA ALA A 130 -2.53 16.17 -13.29
C ALA A 130 -1.50 15.41 -14.13
N THR A 131 -0.57 14.68 -13.50
CA THR A 131 0.40 13.83 -14.20
C THR A 131 -0.30 12.73 -14.98
N ALA A 132 -1.35 12.11 -14.41
CA ALA A 132 -2.13 11.08 -15.08
C ALA A 132 -2.83 11.61 -16.35
N LYS A 133 -3.30 12.87 -16.35
CA LYS A 133 -3.97 13.49 -17.51
C LYS A 133 -3.02 13.84 -18.66
N ILE A 134 -1.76 14.11 -18.37
CA ILE A 134 -0.74 14.40 -19.38
C ILE A 134 0.14 13.18 -19.73
N GLY A 135 -0.10 12.03 -19.11
CA GLY A 135 0.70 10.82 -19.32
C GLY A 135 2.13 10.92 -18.78
N ALA A 136 2.41 11.85 -17.87
CA ALA A 136 3.68 11.93 -17.16
C ALA A 136 3.71 10.93 -16.00
N ILE A 137 4.85 10.30 -15.77
CA ILE A 137 5.01 9.27 -14.73
C ILE A 137 5.28 9.95 -13.39
N MET A 138 4.33 9.87 -12.46
CA MET A 138 4.52 10.41 -11.12
C MET A 138 5.48 9.54 -10.30
N VAL A 139 6.49 10.16 -9.69
CA VAL A 139 7.46 9.50 -8.81
C VAL A 139 7.18 9.90 -7.36
N CYS A 140 6.77 8.92 -6.56
CA CYS A 140 6.46 9.14 -5.15
C CYS A 140 7.74 9.11 -4.31
N ILE A 141 8.16 10.26 -3.79
CA ILE A 141 9.40 10.41 -3.03
C ILE A 141 9.08 10.45 -1.54
N ASN A 142 9.79 9.63 -0.76
CA ASN A 142 9.59 9.57 0.68
C ASN A 142 9.95 10.91 1.34
N PRO A 143 9.03 11.56 2.09
CA PRO A 143 9.26 12.84 2.76
C PRO A 143 10.43 12.83 3.75
N ALA A 144 10.84 11.65 4.23
CA ALA A 144 11.97 11.53 5.17
C ALA A 144 13.33 11.41 4.50
N TYR A 145 13.41 11.34 3.17
CA TYR A 145 14.70 11.20 2.48
C TYR A 145 15.64 12.35 2.81
N ARG A 146 16.92 11.99 3.00
CA ARG A 146 18.02 12.91 3.15
C ARG A 146 18.69 13.20 1.79
N PRO A 147 19.59 14.18 1.66
CA PRO A 147 20.16 14.57 0.36
C PRO A 147 20.66 13.41 -0.50
N ASN A 148 21.38 12.45 0.06
CA ASN A 148 21.93 11.32 -0.70
C ASN A 148 20.84 10.38 -1.21
N GLU A 149 19.79 10.13 -0.40
CA GLU A 149 18.64 9.28 -0.78
C GLU A 149 17.80 9.98 -1.85
N LEU A 150 17.58 11.30 -1.69
CA LEU A 150 16.88 12.13 -2.67
C LEU A 150 17.63 12.15 -4.01
N GLN A 151 18.96 12.39 -3.99
CA GLN A 151 19.80 12.35 -5.19
C GLN A 151 19.69 11.02 -5.91
N TYR A 152 19.80 9.92 -5.16
CA TYR A 152 19.66 8.59 -5.72
C TYR A 152 18.28 8.40 -6.35
N ALA A 153 17.20 8.74 -5.64
CA ALA A 153 15.84 8.58 -6.13
C ALA A 153 15.61 9.36 -7.41
N LEU A 154 15.99 10.65 -7.47
CA LEU A 154 15.81 11.49 -8.65
C LEU A 154 16.62 11.00 -9.85
N ASN A 155 17.89 10.64 -9.64
CA ASN A 155 18.77 10.22 -10.72
C ASN A 155 18.44 8.83 -11.25
N SER A 156 18.07 7.89 -10.38
CA SER A 156 17.77 6.50 -10.78
C SER A 156 16.60 6.39 -11.74
N VAL A 157 15.64 7.32 -11.65
CA VAL A 157 14.48 7.39 -12.53
C VAL A 157 14.58 8.51 -13.57
N GLU A 158 15.71 9.20 -13.64
CA GLU A 158 15.92 10.35 -14.54
C GLU A 158 14.78 11.37 -14.43
N CYS A 159 14.48 11.80 -13.19
CA CYS A 159 13.42 12.75 -12.90
C CYS A 159 13.69 14.09 -13.61
N SER A 160 12.70 14.58 -14.37
CA SER A 160 12.85 15.83 -15.13
C SER A 160 12.22 17.04 -14.43
N THR A 161 11.23 16.81 -13.56
CA THR A 161 10.54 17.86 -12.79
C THR A 161 10.35 17.39 -11.36
N LEU A 162 10.68 18.23 -10.38
CA LEU A 162 10.45 17.97 -8.96
C LEU A 162 9.47 18.98 -8.40
N ILE A 163 8.36 18.52 -7.87
CA ILE A 163 7.45 19.30 -7.03
C ILE A 163 7.80 19.03 -5.58
N THR A 164 8.08 20.08 -4.80
CA THR A 164 8.60 19.92 -3.44
C THR A 164 7.91 20.83 -2.44
N ALA A 165 7.64 20.31 -1.23
CA ALA A 165 7.29 21.15 -0.08
C ALA A 165 8.51 21.99 0.36
N SER A 166 8.30 22.93 1.27
CA SER A 166 9.40 23.71 1.86
C SER A 166 10.14 22.95 2.95
N ASN A 167 9.38 22.25 3.78
CA ASN A 167 9.90 21.55 4.96
C ASN A 167 8.95 20.43 5.41
N PHE A 168 9.46 19.52 6.24
CA PHE A 168 8.67 18.51 6.93
C PHE A 168 9.40 17.99 8.17
N LYS A 169 8.74 17.95 9.34
CA LYS A 169 9.27 17.40 10.61
C LYS A 169 10.71 17.85 10.91
N GLY A 170 10.97 19.14 10.79
CA GLY A 170 12.28 19.74 11.07
C GLY A 170 13.32 19.61 9.96
N SER A 171 13.00 19.01 8.83
CA SER A 171 13.84 18.98 7.63
C SER A 171 13.47 20.15 6.72
N ASP A 172 14.42 21.04 6.41
CA ASP A 172 14.28 22.10 5.43
C ASP A 172 14.68 21.52 4.04
N TYR A 173 13.69 21.33 3.18
CA TYR A 173 13.89 20.72 1.86
C TYR A 173 14.61 21.65 0.90
N ILE A 174 14.39 22.95 1.03
CA ILE A 174 15.07 23.95 0.19
C ILE A 174 16.54 24.02 0.54
N GLU A 175 16.89 24.02 1.83
CA GLU A 175 18.28 23.94 2.26
C GLU A 175 18.94 22.64 1.79
N MET A 176 18.26 21.51 1.90
CA MET A 176 18.77 20.21 1.43
C MET A 176 19.02 20.20 -0.09
N LEU A 177 18.13 20.80 -0.89
CA LEU A 177 18.34 20.95 -2.34
C LEU A 177 19.49 21.88 -2.65
N ASN A 178 19.65 23.00 -1.94
CA ASN A 178 20.77 23.92 -2.10
C ASN A 178 22.12 23.28 -1.69
N CYS A 179 22.13 22.45 -0.65
CA CYS A 179 23.32 21.67 -0.27
C CYS A 179 23.68 20.65 -1.34
N LEU A 180 22.69 20.00 -1.95
CA LEU A 180 22.89 19.00 -2.99
C LEU A 180 23.32 19.63 -4.33
N ALA A 181 22.74 20.77 -4.67
CA ALA A 181 22.98 21.52 -5.90
C ALA A 181 23.18 23.03 -5.63
N PRO A 182 24.37 23.44 -5.17
CA PRO A 182 24.65 24.84 -4.83
C PRO A 182 24.47 25.82 -6.00
N GLU A 183 24.49 25.31 -7.22
CA GLU A 183 24.22 26.07 -8.44
C GLU A 183 22.82 26.71 -8.45
N LEU A 184 21.86 26.15 -7.71
CA LEU A 184 20.49 26.69 -7.61
C LEU A 184 20.47 28.15 -7.17
N ALA A 185 21.38 28.58 -6.30
CA ALA A 185 21.46 29.96 -5.82
C ALA A 185 21.64 31.00 -6.94
N THR A 186 22.15 30.58 -8.11
CA THR A 186 22.48 31.47 -9.24
C THR A 186 21.90 31.00 -10.57
N CYS A 187 21.29 29.82 -10.64
CA CYS A 187 20.65 29.32 -11.86
C CYS A 187 19.37 30.11 -12.19
N ASP A 188 19.16 30.32 -13.48
CA ASP A 188 17.85 30.69 -13.98
C ASP A 188 16.90 29.46 -13.89
N LYS A 189 15.70 29.66 -13.37
CA LYS A 189 14.69 28.62 -13.18
C LYS A 189 14.27 27.92 -14.48
N ASP A 190 14.38 28.61 -15.62
CA ASP A 190 13.98 28.10 -16.93
C ASP A 190 15.11 27.35 -17.66
N THR A 191 16.35 27.35 -17.09
CA THR A 191 17.54 26.76 -17.71
C THR A 191 18.43 26.06 -16.67
N LEU A 192 17.84 25.19 -15.84
CA LEU A 192 18.59 24.48 -14.81
C LEU A 192 19.71 23.61 -15.42
N ASN A 193 20.89 23.68 -14.81
CA ASN A 193 22.02 22.83 -15.12
C ASN A 193 22.74 22.43 -13.83
N LEU A 194 22.26 21.36 -13.21
CA LEU A 194 22.68 20.92 -11.89
C LEU A 194 23.58 19.68 -12.00
N LYS A 195 24.82 19.78 -11.51
CA LYS A 195 25.79 18.66 -11.60
C LYS A 195 25.32 17.42 -10.86
N ALA A 196 24.73 17.60 -9.68
CA ALA A 196 24.26 16.50 -8.85
C ALA A 196 22.94 15.89 -9.37
N LEU A 197 22.16 16.64 -10.15
CA LEU A 197 20.83 16.26 -10.66
C LEU A 197 20.73 16.60 -12.16
N PRO A 198 21.50 15.93 -13.02
CA PRO A 198 21.69 16.35 -14.42
C PRO A 198 20.44 16.23 -15.30
N THR A 199 19.44 15.44 -14.91
CA THR A 199 18.19 15.29 -15.66
C THR A 199 17.09 16.25 -15.23
N LEU A 200 17.26 16.92 -14.08
CA LEU A 200 16.25 17.80 -13.51
C LEU A 200 16.23 19.14 -14.24
N LYS A 201 15.10 19.42 -14.89
CA LYS A 201 14.87 20.64 -15.69
C LYS A 201 14.06 21.68 -14.95
N ASN A 202 13.14 21.23 -14.08
CA ASN A 202 12.23 22.10 -13.34
C ASN A 202 12.19 21.70 -11.87
N ILE A 203 12.19 22.70 -10.98
CA ILE A 203 11.86 22.54 -9.57
C ILE A 203 10.69 23.46 -9.26
N VAL A 204 9.60 22.90 -8.74
CA VAL A 204 8.38 23.63 -8.37
C VAL A 204 8.22 23.55 -6.86
N ARG A 205 8.40 24.67 -6.17
CA ARG A 205 8.19 24.76 -4.73
C ARG A 205 6.71 25.02 -4.42
N ILE A 206 6.11 24.22 -3.57
CA ILE A 206 4.73 24.37 -3.11
C ILE A 206 4.57 25.67 -2.32
N GLY A 207 3.58 26.49 -2.71
CA GLY A 207 3.26 27.80 -2.15
C GLY A 207 3.55 28.95 -3.11
N ASP A 208 3.53 30.18 -2.59
CA ASP A 208 3.59 31.43 -3.38
C ASP A 208 5.02 31.90 -3.68
N GLU A 209 5.98 31.52 -2.87
CA GLU A 209 7.37 31.96 -3.01
C GLU A 209 8.12 31.12 -4.05
N ALA A 210 8.98 31.76 -4.79
CA ALA A 210 9.90 31.14 -5.76
C ALA A 210 11.36 31.40 -5.34
N PRO A 211 12.01 30.52 -4.59
CA PRO A 211 13.45 30.59 -4.33
C PRO A 211 14.25 30.58 -5.63
N PRO A 212 15.53 31.07 -5.64
CA PRO A 212 16.37 31.03 -6.83
C PRO A 212 16.41 29.63 -7.48
N GLY A 213 16.35 29.57 -8.80
CA GLY A 213 16.34 28.30 -9.57
C GLY A 213 15.03 27.50 -9.48
N MET A 214 13.98 28.04 -8.87
CA MET A 214 12.70 27.34 -8.67
C MET A 214 11.53 28.16 -9.20
N HIS A 215 10.44 27.46 -9.57
CA HIS A 215 9.13 28.06 -9.81
C HIS A 215 8.29 27.97 -8.52
N SER A 216 7.39 28.93 -8.29
CA SER A 216 6.34 28.72 -7.28
C SER A 216 5.22 27.87 -7.88
N PHE A 217 4.55 27.07 -7.03
CA PHE A 217 3.43 26.25 -7.48
C PHE A 217 2.30 27.12 -8.04
N ASN A 218 2.04 28.26 -7.39
CA ASN A 218 1.00 29.20 -7.83
C ASN A 218 1.35 29.87 -9.15
N ASP A 219 2.62 30.16 -9.43
CA ASP A 219 3.01 30.64 -10.76
C ASP A 219 2.72 29.58 -11.82
N VAL A 220 3.07 28.31 -11.55
CA VAL A 220 2.90 27.21 -12.51
C VAL A 220 1.42 27.02 -12.89
N ILE A 221 0.50 27.05 -11.93
CA ILE A 221 -0.93 26.91 -12.22
C ILE A 221 -1.51 28.11 -12.98
N ASN A 222 -0.79 29.25 -13.03
CA ASN A 222 -1.19 30.47 -13.75
C ASN A 222 -0.48 30.65 -15.11
N LEU A 223 0.46 29.76 -15.49
CA LEU A 223 1.11 29.78 -16.82
C LEU A 223 0.21 29.39 -17.99
N PRO A 224 -0.86 28.59 -17.83
CA PRO A 224 -1.61 28.04 -18.94
C PRO A 224 -2.22 29.06 -19.88
N THR A 225 -2.27 28.70 -21.16
CA THR A 225 -2.96 29.41 -22.23
C THR A 225 -3.97 28.48 -22.92
N ALA A 226 -4.84 29.04 -23.77
CA ALA A 226 -5.77 28.25 -24.59
C ALA A 226 -5.07 27.22 -25.52
N ALA A 227 -3.76 27.38 -25.77
CA ALA A 227 -2.98 26.39 -26.51
C ALA A 227 -2.77 25.11 -25.67
N HIS A 228 -2.42 25.26 -24.41
CA HIS A 228 -2.21 24.15 -23.49
C HIS A 228 -3.50 23.37 -23.19
N GLU A 229 -4.67 24.04 -23.20
CA GLU A 229 -5.96 23.35 -23.09
C GLU A 229 -6.22 22.41 -24.28
N ARG A 230 -5.90 22.87 -25.50
CA ARG A 230 -6.00 22.01 -26.69
C ARG A 230 -4.99 20.86 -26.66
N GLU A 231 -3.78 21.15 -26.19
CA GLU A 231 -2.73 20.15 -26.05
C GLU A 231 -3.11 19.07 -25.02
N LEU A 232 -3.64 19.44 -23.84
CA LEU A 232 -4.14 18.52 -22.82
C LEU A 232 -5.18 17.57 -23.40
N LYS A 233 -6.17 18.10 -24.16
CA LYS A 233 -7.19 17.30 -24.81
C LYS A 233 -6.59 16.34 -25.88
N ALA A 234 -5.62 16.84 -26.65
CA ALA A 234 -4.95 16.03 -27.67
C ALA A 234 -4.13 14.89 -27.07
N ILE A 235 -3.39 15.16 -26.00
CA ILE A 235 -2.62 14.15 -25.27
C ILE A 235 -3.55 13.08 -24.70
N GLY A 236 -4.60 13.49 -23.98
CA GLY A 236 -5.56 12.55 -23.35
C GLY A 236 -6.14 11.55 -24.34
N ALA A 237 -6.45 11.99 -25.56
CA ALA A 237 -6.98 11.11 -26.62
C ALA A 237 -5.99 10.03 -27.13
N HIS A 238 -4.69 10.13 -26.79
CA HIS A 238 -3.66 9.18 -27.22
C HIS A 238 -3.10 8.32 -26.08
N LEU A 239 -3.48 8.60 -24.83
CA LEU A 239 -3.09 7.78 -23.70
C LEU A 239 -3.85 6.44 -23.69
N ASN A 240 -3.26 5.44 -23.05
CA ASN A 240 -3.91 4.15 -22.86
C ASN A 240 -3.56 3.56 -21.48
N ALA A 241 -4.37 2.60 -21.04
CA ALA A 241 -4.27 2.03 -19.68
C ALA A 241 -2.98 1.25 -19.40
N GLU A 242 -2.29 0.76 -20.43
CA GLU A 242 -1.06 -0.02 -20.30
C GLU A 242 0.20 0.86 -20.17
N GLN A 243 0.07 2.20 -20.27
CA GLN A 243 1.19 3.10 -20.09
C GLN A 243 1.59 3.21 -18.61
N ASP A 244 2.91 3.34 -18.38
CA ASP A 244 3.45 3.61 -17.05
C ASP A 244 2.98 4.97 -16.56
N ILE A 245 2.54 5.03 -15.31
CA ILE A 245 1.98 6.26 -14.73
C ILE A 245 2.51 6.56 -13.33
N ASN A 246 3.08 5.58 -12.68
CA ASN A 246 3.58 5.77 -11.34
C ASN A 246 4.85 4.95 -11.09
N ILE A 247 5.82 5.54 -10.39
CA ILE A 247 6.99 4.85 -9.83
C ILE A 247 6.96 5.03 -8.31
N GLN A 248 6.96 3.92 -7.60
CA GLN A 248 7.01 3.87 -6.14
C GLN A 248 8.31 3.24 -5.67
N PHE A 249 9.04 3.94 -4.82
CA PHE A 249 10.25 3.38 -4.23
C PHE A 249 9.91 2.41 -3.10
N THR A 250 10.43 1.19 -3.20
CA THR A 250 10.33 0.17 -2.16
C THR A 250 11.65 0.08 -1.40
N SER A 251 11.57 -0.03 -0.08
CA SER A 251 12.76 -0.28 0.75
C SER A 251 13.26 -1.69 0.51
N GLY A 252 14.33 -1.82 -0.25
CA GLY A 252 15.05 -3.09 -0.34
C GLY A 252 15.71 -3.44 1.01
N THR A 253 15.66 -4.70 1.40
CA THR A 253 16.35 -5.20 2.62
C THR A 253 17.87 -5.19 2.48
N THR A 254 18.40 -4.99 1.28
CA THR A 254 19.82 -5.07 0.97
C THR A 254 20.19 -4.06 -0.13
N GLY A 255 20.27 -2.75 0.19
CA GLY A 255 20.77 -1.75 -0.74
C GLY A 255 19.79 -0.62 -1.06
N ASN A 256 20.05 0.07 -2.18
CA ASN A 256 19.26 1.22 -2.61
C ASN A 256 17.80 0.87 -2.92
N PRO A 257 16.85 1.80 -2.68
CA PRO A 257 15.45 1.63 -3.02
C PRO A 257 15.24 1.26 -4.49
N LYS A 258 14.24 0.41 -4.76
CA LYS A 258 13.85 0.01 -6.12
C LYS A 258 12.60 0.76 -6.55
N GLY A 259 12.57 1.26 -7.77
CA GLY A 259 11.41 1.94 -8.34
C GLY A 259 10.42 0.96 -8.99
N ALA A 260 9.42 0.50 -8.26
CA ALA A 260 8.34 -0.31 -8.83
C ALA A 260 7.49 0.53 -9.78
N THR A 261 7.38 0.11 -11.04
CA THR A 261 6.70 0.84 -12.12
C THR A 261 5.30 0.27 -12.34
N LEU A 262 4.31 1.13 -12.18
CA LEU A 262 2.89 0.77 -12.22
C LEU A 262 2.20 1.50 -13.37
N THR A 263 1.27 0.79 -14.05
CA THR A 263 0.47 1.34 -15.14
C THR A 263 -0.86 1.90 -14.63
N HIS A 264 -1.55 2.70 -15.45
CA HIS A 264 -2.93 3.11 -15.15
C HIS A 264 -3.82 1.91 -14.82
N LYS A 265 -3.71 0.84 -15.61
CA LYS A 265 -4.49 -0.39 -15.46
C LYS A 265 -4.22 -1.07 -14.12
N ASN A 266 -2.96 -1.16 -13.71
CA ASN A 266 -2.60 -1.80 -12.45
C ASN A 266 -3.30 -1.13 -11.27
N ILE A 267 -3.06 0.16 -11.06
CA ILE A 267 -3.50 0.87 -9.84
C ILE A 267 -5.00 1.21 -9.87
N LEU A 268 -5.57 1.54 -11.04
CA LEU A 268 -6.99 1.86 -11.13
C LEU A 268 -7.88 0.63 -10.86
N ASN A 269 -7.55 -0.52 -11.46
CA ASN A 269 -8.31 -1.75 -11.20
C ASN A 269 -8.13 -2.24 -9.76
N ASN A 270 -6.93 -2.12 -9.18
CA ASN A 270 -6.71 -2.48 -7.79
C ASN A 270 -7.57 -1.63 -6.85
N ALA A 271 -7.61 -0.31 -7.06
CA ALA A 271 -8.47 0.60 -6.30
C ALA A 271 -9.95 0.24 -6.43
N LEU A 272 -10.42 -0.06 -7.65
CA LEU A 272 -11.80 -0.48 -7.92
C LEU A 272 -12.18 -1.76 -7.18
N PHE A 273 -11.33 -2.79 -7.25
CA PHE A 273 -11.62 -4.09 -6.63
C PHE A 273 -11.58 -4.03 -5.11
N VAL A 274 -10.68 -3.25 -4.52
CA VAL A 274 -10.68 -3.03 -3.07
C VAL A 274 -11.94 -2.24 -2.65
N ALA A 275 -12.34 -1.23 -3.42
CA ALA A 275 -13.58 -0.50 -3.15
C ALA A 275 -14.83 -1.40 -3.23
N GLU A 276 -14.87 -2.36 -4.20
CA GLU A 276 -15.93 -3.38 -4.24
C GLU A 276 -15.92 -4.27 -2.99
N SER A 277 -14.74 -4.76 -2.58
CA SER A 277 -14.60 -5.60 -1.38
C SER A 277 -15.05 -4.87 -0.11
N MET A 278 -14.89 -3.54 -0.05
CA MET A 278 -15.35 -2.68 1.05
C MET A 278 -16.84 -2.32 0.96
N HIS A 279 -17.54 -2.71 -0.10
CA HIS A 279 -18.88 -2.19 -0.44
C HIS A 279 -18.91 -0.65 -0.44
N PHE A 280 -17.90 -0.04 -1.02
CA PHE A 280 -17.70 1.41 -1.01
C PHE A 280 -18.53 2.08 -2.11
N THR A 281 -19.16 3.20 -1.79
CA THR A 281 -20.08 3.93 -2.67
C THR A 281 -19.77 5.43 -2.71
N SER A 282 -20.45 6.18 -3.59
CA SER A 282 -20.31 7.64 -3.66
C SER A 282 -20.81 8.40 -2.41
N ASN A 283 -21.52 7.72 -1.51
CA ASN A 283 -21.97 8.32 -0.25
C ASN A 283 -20.91 8.22 0.87
N ASP A 284 -19.84 7.48 0.63
CA ASP A 284 -18.83 7.25 1.64
C ASP A 284 -17.82 8.40 1.71
N LYS A 285 -17.25 8.57 2.90
CA LYS A 285 -16.18 9.52 3.20
C LYS A 285 -15.04 8.75 3.88
N LEU A 286 -13.90 8.69 3.24
CA LEU A 286 -12.73 7.97 3.74
C LEU A 286 -11.76 8.92 4.42
N CYS A 287 -11.50 8.71 5.70
CA CYS A 287 -10.39 9.36 6.40
C CYS A 287 -9.07 8.66 6.06
N ILE A 288 -8.07 9.43 5.62
CA ILE A 288 -6.77 8.94 5.11
C ILE A 288 -5.63 9.63 5.90
N PRO A 289 -5.30 9.15 7.10
CA PRO A 289 -4.17 9.67 7.87
C PRO A 289 -2.82 9.11 7.40
N ILE A 290 -2.84 8.16 6.46
CA ILE A 290 -1.67 7.46 5.93
C ILE A 290 -0.91 8.37 4.97
N PRO A 291 0.45 8.28 4.90
CA PRO A 291 1.25 9.08 3.98
C PRO A 291 0.94 8.81 2.50
N LEU A 292 0.66 9.87 1.74
CA LEU A 292 0.33 9.82 0.30
C LEU A 292 1.46 9.27 -0.58
N TYR A 293 2.73 9.42 -0.18
CA TYR A 293 3.84 8.86 -0.95
C TYR A 293 3.83 7.32 -1.00
N HIS A 294 3.03 6.67 -0.16
CA HIS A 294 2.87 5.22 -0.14
C HIS A 294 1.62 4.79 -0.92
N CYS A 295 1.71 3.70 -1.67
CA CYS A 295 0.60 3.17 -2.47
C CYS A 295 -0.67 2.88 -1.65
N PHE A 296 -0.57 2.61 -0.35
CA PHE A 296 -1.74 2.44 0.52
C PHE A 296 -2.61 3.71 0.55
N ALA A 297 -2.04 4.92 0.68
CA ALA A 297 -2.82 6.14 0.62
C ALA A 297 -3.11 6.60 -0.82
N MET A 298 -2.12 6.51 -1.72
CA MET A 298 -2.25 7.00 -3.09
C MET A 298 -3.27 6.17 -3.90
N VAL A 299 -3.23 4.84 -3.80
CA VAL A 299 -4.15 3.96 -4.55
C VAL A 299 -5.41 3.68 -3.75
N LEU A 300 -5.29 3.16 -2.51
CA LEU A 300 -6.45 2.77 -1.72
C LEU A 300 -7.10 3.93 -0.96
N GLY A 301 -6.48 5.11 -0.96
CA GLY A 301 -7.08 6.34 -0.46
C GLY A 301 -7.61 7.20 -1.60
N SER A 302 -6.75 8.03 -2.22
CA SER A 302 -7.15 8.99 -3.26
C SER A 302 -7.87 8.35 -4.43
N LEU A 303 -7.24 7.34 -5.06
CA LEU A 303 -7.78 6.73 -6.28
C LEU A 303 -9.01 5.87 -6.00
N LEU A 304 -9.05 5.18 -4.85
CA LEU A 304 -10.23 4.44 -4.41
C LEU A 304 -11.44 5.36 -4.25
N CYS A 305 -11.30 6.50 -3.56
CA CYS A 305 -12.37 7.46 -3.41
C CYS A 305 -12.86 7.96 -4.77
N VAL A 306 -11.95 8.38 -5.64
CA VAL A 306 -12.29 8.82 -7.01
C VAL A 306 -12.97 7.71 -7.79
N SER A 307 -12.54 6.45 -7.66
CA SER A 307 -13.12 5.32 -8.39
C SER A 307 -14.62 5.11 -8.15
N LYS A 308 -15.13 5.57 -7.00
CA LYS A 308 -16.55 5.47 -6.58
C LYS A 308 -17.28 6.81 -6.55
N GLY A 309 -16.60 7.93 -6.77
CA GLY A 309 -17.18 9.26 -6.59
C GLY A 309 -17.39 9.63 -5.12
N ALA A 310 -16.61 9.03 -4.23
CA ALA A 310 -16.62 9.24 -2.77
C ALA A 310 -15.67 10.37 -2.35
N ALA A 311 -15.75 10.82 -1.09
CA ALA A 311 -14.89 11.88 -0.58
C ALA A 311 -13.62 11.34 0.08
N ALA A 312 -12.46 11.89 -0.30
CA ALA A 312 -11.18 11.66 0.36
C ALA A 312 -10.92 12.75 1.40
N ILE A 313 -10.70 12.37 2.66
CA ILE A 313 -10.52 13.29 3.80
C ILE A 313 -9.12 13.10 4.38
N TYR A 314 -8.28 14.11 4.27
CA TYR A 314 -6.90 14.13 4.80
C TYR A 314 -6.87 14.96 6.08
N PRO A 315 -6.71 14.33 7.27
CA PRO A 315 -6.78 15.05 8.55
C PRO A 315 -5.58 15.98 8.78
N GLY A 316 -4.39 15.59 8.35
CA GLY A 316 -3.16 16.34 8.56
C GLY A 316 -2.09 16.07 7.51
N ASP A 317 -0.97 16.75 7.62
CA ASP A 317 0.23 16.52 6.81
C ASP A 317 0.88 15.16 7.11
N SER A 318 0.64 14.66 8.30
CA SER A 318 1.08 13.35 8.79
C SER A 318 0.08 12.83 9.82
N PHE A 319 0.23 11.57 10.21
CA PHE A 319 -0.63 10.97 11.23
C PHE A 319 -0.46 11.64 12.60
N ASP A 320 -1.59 12.00 13.20
CA ASP A 320 -1.77 12.36 14.60
C ASP A 320 -3.11 11.78 15.05
N ALA A 321 -3.11 10.98 16.12
CA ALA A 321 -4.28 10.21 16.55
C ALA A 321 -5.46 11.13 16.93
N LYS A 322 -5.19 12.22 17.67
CA LYS A 322 -6.22 13.16 18.10
C LYS A 322 -6.84 13.87 16.89
N THR A 323 -6.02 14.44 16.04
CA THR A 323 -6.46 15.15 14.83
C THR A 323 -7.26 14.21 13.90
N THR A 324 -6.85 12.94 13.80
CA THR A 324 -7.57 11.94 13.00
C THR A 324 -9.00 11.74 13.51
N LEU A 325 -9.19 11.51 14.82
CA LEU A 325 -10.52 11.31 15.39
C LEU A 325 -11.37 12.59 15.41
N ASP A 326 -10.75 13.75 15.66
CA ASP A 326 -11.42 15.05 15.53
C ASP A 326 -12.05 15.22 14.13
N VAL A 327 -11.26 14.90 13.07
CA VAL A 327 -11.72 15.02 11.68
C VAL A 327 -12.73 13.93 11.31
N VAL A 328 -12.55 12.69 11.79
CA VAL A 328 -13.53 11.61 11.59
C VAL A 328 -14.91 12.05 12.09
N GLN A 329 -14.99 12.58 13.31
CA GLN A 329 -16.24 13.07 13.89
C GLN A 329 -16.76 14.30 13.14
N GLN A 330 -15.91 15.30 12.90
CA GLN A 330 -16.30 16.56 12.27
C GLN A 330 -16.86 16.37 10.87
N GLU A 331 -16.22 15.52 10.06
CA GLU A 331 -16.62 15.25 8.68
C GLU A 331 -17.68 14.15 8.57
N GLY A 332 -17.96 13.42 9.66
CA GLY A 332 -18.82 12.25 9.62
C GLY A 332 -18.26 11.18 8.68
N CYS A 333 -16.98 10.84 8.84
CA CYS A 333 -16.34 9.82 8.00
C CYS A 333 -17.02 8.46 8.20
N THR A 334 -17.21 7.73 7.10
CA THR A 334 -17.81 6.39 7.10
C THR A 334 -16.76 5.28 7.06
N ALA A 335 -15.54 5.66 6.72
CA ALA A 335 -14.40 4.74 6.64
C ALA A 335 -13.12 5.39 7.15
N LEU A 336 -12.22 4.56 7.69
CA LEU A 336 -10.90 4.96 8.17
C LEU A 336 -9.88 3.91 7.75
N HIS A 337 -8.81 4.33 7.08
CA HIS A 337 -7.67 3.49 6.77
C HIS A 337 -6.54 3.71 7.78
N GLY A 338 -5.83 2.64 8.13
CA GLY A 338 -4.67 2.75 9.00
C GLY A 338 -3.81 1.51 9.04
N VAL A 339 -2.63 1.66 9.60
CA VAL A 339 -1.82 0.52 10.06
C VAL A 339 -2.18 0.21 11.52
N PRO A 340 -1.97 -1.02 12.03
CA PRO A 340 -2.38 -1.40 13.39
C PRO A 340 -1.92 -0.43 14.47
N THR A 341 -0.69 0.11 14.38
CA THR A 341 -0.16 1.09 15.35
C THR A 341 -0.93 2.41 15.38
N MET A 342 -1.53 2.85 14.26
CA MET A 342 -2.37 4.04 14.22
C MET A 342 -3.66 3.80 15.02
N PHE A 343 -4.34 2.68 14.78
CA PHE A 343 -5.55 2.30 15.55
C PHE A 343 -5.26 2.14 17.04
N ILE A 344 -4.10 1.58 17.40
CA ILE A 344 -3.67 1.48 18.82
C ILE A 344 -3.56 2.88 19.43
N SER A 345 -2.85 3.79 18.76
CA SER A 345 -2.66 5.16 19.25
C SER A 345 -3.98 5.93 19.36
N GLU A 346 -4.93 5.70 18.45
CA GLU A 346 -6.27 6.29 18.49
C GLU A 346 -7.08 5.75 19.68
N LEU A 347 -7.06 4.43 19.90
CA LEU A 347 -7.77 3.77 21.00
C LEU A 347 -7.20 4.07 22.39
N GLU A 348 -5.93 4.48 22.47
CA GLU A 348 -5.22 4.82 23.70
C GLU A 348 -5.33 6.30 24.09
N LEU A 349 -6.02 7.13 23.29
CA LEU A 349 -6.28 8.51 23.66
C LEU A 349 -7.07 8.59 24.99
N SER A 350 -6.63 9.39 25.92
CA SER A 350 -7.26 9.56 27.25
C SER A 350 -8.73 10.01 27.17
N ASN A 351 -9.09 10.71 26.10
CA ASN A 351 -10.44 11.19 25.81
C ASN A 351 -11.14 10.42 24.69
N PHE A 352 -10.70 9.18 24.38
CA PHE A 352 -11.26 8.37 23.29
C PHE A 352 -12.78 8.21 23.37
N ASN A 353 -13.33 8.04 24.58
CA ASN A 353 -14.76 7.87 24.78
C ASN A 353 -15.62 9.14 24.55
N ASP A 354 -14.97 10.30 24.33
CA ASP A 354 -15.68 11.55 24.05
C ASP A 354 -16.00 11.71 22.55
N TYR A 355 -15.42 10.86 21.70
CA TYR A 355 -15.65 10.91 20.25
C TYR A 355 -16.94 10.19 19.84
N ASP A 356 -17.72 10.81 18.95
CA ASP A 356 -18.80 10.16 18.22
C ASP A 356 -18.26 9.54 16.92
N LEU A 357 -18.03 8.24 16.96
CA LEU A 357 -17.56 7.45 15.82
C LEU A 357 -18.67 6.61 15.17
N SER A 358 -19.94 6.93 15.47
CA SER A 358 -21.10 6.15 15.02
C SER A 358 -21.28 6.11 13.50
N THR A 359 -20.67 7.04 12.75
CA THR A 359 -20.71 7.07 11.29
C THR A 359 -19.73 6.09 10.64
N LEU A 360 -18.67 5.67 11.35
CA LEU A 360 -17.72 4.69 10.84
C LEU A 360 -18.40 3.33 10.66
N ARG A 361 -18.06 2.61 9.60
CA ARG A 361 -18.52 1.26 9.31
C ARG A 361 -17.43 0.34 8.77
N THR A 362 -16.49 0.86 8.01
CA THR A 362 -15.50 0.09 7.24
C THR A 362 -14.14 0.78 7.21
N GLY A 363 -13.18 0.11 6.62
CA GLY A 363 -11.83 0.58 6.39
C GLY A 363 -10.91 -0.58 6.08
N VAL A 364 -9.67 -0.29 5.78
CA VAL A 364 -8.63 -1.30 5.60
C VAL A 364 -7.56 -1.13 6.67
N MET A 365 -7.26 -2.22 7.37
CA MET A 365 -6.10 -2.33 8.25
C MET A 365 -5.05 -3.19 7.57
N ALA A 366 -3.89 -2.62 7.26
CA ALA A 366 -2.86 -3.29 6.49
C ALA A 366 -1.45 -2.81 6.87
N GLY A 367 -0.41 -3.36 6.24
CA GLY A 367 0.99 -2.94 6.39
C GLY A 367 1.77 -3.73 7.44
N SER A 368 1.13 -4.32 8.42
CA SER A 368 1.70 -5.27 9.39
C SER A 368 0.62 -6.21 9.91
N THR A 369 1.02 -7.17 10.73
CA THR A 369 0.07 -8.09 11.40
C THR A 369 -0.86 -7.30 12.31
N CYS A 370 -2.15 -7.61 12.26
CA CYS A 370 -3.15 -7.03 13.14
C CYS A 370 -3.36 -7.92 14.37
N PRO A 371 -3.11 -7.43 15.60
CA PRO A 371 -3.44 -8.16 16.81
C PRO A 371 -4.95 -8.32 17.00
N GLU A 372 -5.39 -9.50 17.42
CA GLU A 372 -6.82 -9.80 17.59
C GLU A 372 -7.53 -8.81 18.53
N GLN A 373 -6.88 -8.45 19.63
CA GLN A 373 -7.46 -7.50 20.60
C GLN A 373 -7.69 -6.10 19.99
N VAL A 374 -6.78 -5.65 19.11
CA VAL A 374 -6.93 -4.37 18.39
C VAL A 374 -8.11 -4.47 17.44
N MET A 375 -8.21 -5.55 16.65
CA MET A 375 -9.33 -5.77 15.74
C MET A 375 -10.67 -5.75 16.48
N ARG A 376 -10.79 -6.46 17.61
CA ARG A 376 -12.00 -6.47 18.43
C ARG A 376 -12.39 -5.08 18.93
N LYS A 377 -11.40 -4.28 19.40
CA LYS A 377 -11.64 -2.90 19.84
C LYS A 377 -12.07 -2.00 18.68
N VAL A 378 -11.42 -2.09 17.54
CA VAL A 378 -11.78 -1.33 16.34
C VAL A 378 -13.22 -1.62 15.91
N GLN A 379 -13.61 -2.89 15.88
CA GLN A 379 -15.00 -3.26 15.54
C GLN A 379 -16.02 -2.80 16.57
N THR A 380 -15.73 -2.91 17.87
CA THR A 380 -16.71 -2.66 18.93
C THR A 380 -16.70 -1.23 19.46
N GLN A 381 -15.54 -0.57 19.52
CA GLN A 381 -15.39 0.77 20.11
C GLN A 381 -15.33 1.87 19.04
N MET A 382 -14.80 1.56 17.84
CA MET A 382 -14.78 2.50 16.71
C MET A 382 -15.92 2.28 15.73
N ASN A 383 -16.86 1.38 16.01
CA ASN A 383 -18.02 1.05 15.15
C ASN A 383 -17.65 0.52 13.75
N MET A 384 -16.41 0.09 13.51
CA MET A 384 -15.94 -0.40 12.21
C MET A 384 -16.23 -1.89 12.02
N HIS A 385 -17.50 -2.27 12.01
CA HIS A 385 -17.92 -3.69 11.95
C HIS A 385 -17.51 -4.40 10.65
N GLN A 386 -17.24 -3.65 9.58
CA GLN A 386 -16.84 -4.15 8.25
C GLN A 386 -15.39 -3.78 7.91
N VAL A 387 -14.52 -3.69 8.93
CA VAL A 387 -13.08 -3.47 8.68
C VAL A 387 -12.47 -4.71 8.02
N LEU A 388 -11.58 -4.49 7.03
CA LEU A 388 -10.92 -5.54 6.28
C LEU A 388 -9.42 -5.57 6.56
N ILE A 389 -8.86 -6.78 6.55
CA ILE A 389 -7.40 -6.98 6.47
C ILE A 389 -7.04 -7.16 5.00
N ALA A 390 -5.98 -6.48 4.58
CA ALA A 390 -5.46 -6.58 3.23
C ALA A 390 -3.96 -6.87 3.24
N TYR A 391 -3.53 -7.72 2.30
CA TYR A 391 -2.13 -8.11 2.12
C TYR A 391 -1.69 -7.85 0.67
N GLY A 392 -0.46 -7.43 0.56
CA GLY A 392 0.23 -7.23 -0.69
C GLY A 392 1.47 -6.37 -0.52
N GLN A 393 1.99 -5.91 -1.62
CA GLN A 393 3.21 -5.10 -1.68
C GLN A 393 3.08 -4.11 -2.84
N THR A 394 3.93 -3.11 -2.89
CA THR A 394 3.92 -2.08 -3.94
C THR A 394 3.89 -2.70 -5.34
N GLU A 395 4.62 -3.78 -5.51
CA GLU A 395 4.70 -4.58 -6.73
C GLU A 395 3.37 -5.26 -7.13
N CYS A 396 2.35 -5.20 -6.26
CA CYS A 396 0.98 -5.70 -6.51
C CYS A 396 -0.09 -4.59 -6.61
N SER A 397 0.29 -3.32 -6.58
CA SER A 397 -0.56 -2.12 -6.84
C SER A 397 -1.65 -1.71 -5.83
N PRO A 398 -1.59 -1.94 -4.53
CA PRO A 398 -0.69 -2.72 -3.71
C PRO A 398 -1.26 -4.03 -3.19
N ILE A 399 -2.52 -4.41 -3.48
CA ILE A 399 -3.22 -5.53 -2.82
C ILE A 399 -3.38 -6.72 -3.75
N ASN A 400 -3.05 -7.90 -3.25
CA ASN A 400 -3.34 -9.19 -3.91
C ASN A 400 -4.30 -10.08 -3.11
N ASN A 401 -4.38 -9.94 -1.77
CA ASN A 401 -5.34 -10.65 -0.93
C ASN A 401 -6.08 -9.69 -0.01
N ILE A 402 -7.37 -9.97 0.25
CA ILE A 402 -8.20 -9.18 1.14
C ILE A 402 -9.24 -10.09 1.83
N THR A 403 -9.57 -9.80 3.10
CA THR A 403 -10.68 -10.46 3.79
C THR A 403 -12.03 -9.92 3.29
N GLU A 404 -13.10 -10.59 3.64
CA GLU A 404 -14.47 -10.19 3.30
C GLU A 404 -15.11 -9.45 4.48
N THR A 405 -16.07 -8.57 4.20
CA THR A 405 -16.74 -7.75 5.22
C THR A 405 -17.54 -8.57 6.25
N ASP A 406 -17.93 -9.78 5.90
CA ASP A 406 -18.64 -10.75 6.73
C ASP A 406 -17.74 -11.85 7.30
N SER A 407 -16.43 -11.77 7.08
CA SER A 407 -15.46 -12.70 7.66
C SER A 407 -15.51 -12.65 9.18
N SER A 408 -15.44 -13.83 9.83
CA SER A 408 -15.32 -13.87 11.30
C SER A 408 -14.05 -13.17 11.77
N ILE A 409 -14.06 -12.64 12.98
CA ILE A 409 -12.86 -12.01 13.57
C ILE A 409 -11.67 -12.94 13.54
N GLU A 410 -11.87 -14.22 13.87
CA GLU A 410 -10.83 -15.23 13.83
C GLU A 410 -10.17 -15.30 12.45
N ARG A 411 -10.94 -15.36 11.36
CA ARG A 411 -10.40 -15.33 10.00
C ARG A 411 -9.69 -14.04 9.65
N GLN A 412 -10.20 -12.91 10.11
CA GLN A 412 -9.59 -11.61 9.84
C GLN A 412 -8.21 -11.47 10.51
N VAL A 413 -8.02 -12.02 11.72
CA VAL A 413 -6.75 -11.89 12.45
C VAL A 413 -5.75 -13.00 12.17
N THR A 414 -6.21 -14.17 11.69
CA THR A 414 -5.33 -15.30 11.38
C THR A 414 -4.98 -15.42 9.90
N THR A 415 -5.74 -14.77 9.01
CA THR A 415 -5.50 -14.81 7.56
C THR A 415 -5.39 -13.41 6.96
N VAL A 416 -4.89 -13.34 5.75
CA VAL A 416 -4.89 -12.13 4.92
C VAL A 416 -6.00 -12.16 3.85
N GLY A 417 -6.98 -13.03 4.02
CA GLY A 417 -8.09 -13.20 3.09
C GLY A 417 -7.74 -14.03 1.87
N ARG A 418 -8.58 -13.91 0.84
CA ARG A 418 -8.47 -14.60 -0.46
C ARG A 418 -7.96 -13.66 -1.54
N ALA A 419 -7.59 -14.24 -2.69
CA ALA A 419 -7.14 -13.45 -3.84
C ALA A 419 -8.20 -12.43 -4.27
N LEU A 420 -7.75 -11.19 -4.48
CA LEU A 420 -8.57 -10.09 -5.00
C LEU A 420 -9.10 -10.44 -6.42
N ALA A 421 -10.14 -9.76 -6.86
CA ALA A 421 -10.66 -9.93 -8.21
C ALA A 421 -9.55 -9.82 -9.26
N HIS A 422 -9.61 -10.66 -10.31
CA HIS A 422 -8.60 -10.75 -11.37
C HIS A 422 -7.15 -11.00 -10.90
N THR A 423 -7.01 -11.59 -9.72
CA THR A 423 -5.72 -12.02 -9.15
C THR A 423 -5.74 -13.52 -8.94
N GLU A 424 -4.64 -14.17 -9.24
CA GLU A 424 -4.37 -15.57 -8.95
C GLU A 424 -3.28 -15.64 -7.88
N VAL A 425 -3.45 -16.53 -6.90
CA VAL A 425 -2.47 -16.75 -5.82
C VAL A 425 -2.16 -18.24 -5.72
N LYS A 426 -0.89 -18.57 -5.61
CA LYS A 426 -0.41 -19.93 -5.34
C LYS A 426 0.64 -19.93 -4.24
N ILE A 427 0.75 -21.05 -3.55
CA ILE A 427 1.85 -21.32 -2.63
C ILE A 427 2.75 -22.38 -3.27
N ILE A 428 4.06 -22.12 -3.34
CA ILE A 428 5.02 -23.01 -4.00
C ILE A 428 6.12 -23.48 -3.04
N ASP A 429 6.66 -24.68 -3.32
CA ASP A 429 7.87 -25.18 -2.67
C ASP A 429 9.14 -24.57 -3.29
N GLU A 430 10.31 -24.93 -2.76
CA GLU A 430 11.62 -24.48 -3.24
C GLU A 430 11.94 -24.93 -4.68
N LEU A 431 11.24 -25.93 -5.20
CA LEU A 431 11.37 -26.42 -6.57
C LEU A 431 10.38 -25.76 -7.54
N GLY A 432 9.51 -24.86 -7.04
CA GLY A 432 8.49 -24.17 -7.83
C GLY A 432 7.20 -24.96 -8.02
N ASN A 433 7.02 -26.11 -7.37
CA ASN A 433 5.78 -26.89 -7.45
C ASN A 433 4.71 -26.30 -6.53
N ILE A 434 3.45 -26.35 -6.95
CA ILE A 434 2.33 -25.91 -6.11
C ILE A 434 2.20 -26.85 -4.91
N GLN A 435 2.20 -26.29 -3.70
CA GLN A 435 2.08 -27.00 -2.45
C GLN A 435 0.70 -27.66 -2.26
N GLN A 436 0.67 -28.70 -1.44
CA GLN A 436 -0.59 -29.23 -0.91
C GLN A 436 -1.24 -28.21 0.02
N ILE A 437 -2.56 -28.29 0.17
CA ILE A 437 -3.29 -27.47 1.15
C ILE A 437 -2.71 -27.68 2.56
N GLY A 438 -2.54 -26.60 3.30
CA GLY A 438 -1.99 -26.60 4.66
C GLY A 438 -0.46 -26.70 4.73
N GLN A 439 0.26 -26.82 3.60
CA GLN A 439 1.71 -26.82 3.59
C GLN A 439 2.28 -25.43 3.35
N PRO A 440 3.34 -25.03 4.08
CA PRO A 440 3.97 -23.72 3.90
C PRO A 440 4.80 -23.68 2.62
N GLY A 441 4.87 -22.48 2.01
CA GLY A 441 5.70 -22.22 0.84
C GLY A 441 5.67 -20.74 0.47
N GLU A 442 6.38 -20.37 -0.60
CA GLU A 442 6.38 -19.00 -1.08
C GLU A 442 5.02 -18.61 -1.66
N VAL A 443 4.51 -17.44 -1.23
CA VAL A 443 3.31 -16.83 -1.80
C VAL A 443 3.66 -16.19 -3.13
N CYS A 444 3.08 -16.67 -4.22
CA CYS A 444 3.21 -16.07 -5.54
C CYS A 444 1.87 -15.56 -6.02
N SER A 445 1.87 -14.42 -6.70
CA SER A 445 0.65 -13.81 -7.24
C SER A 445 0.81 -13.42 -8.71
N LYS A 446 -0.31 -13.47 -9.46
CA LYS A 446 -0.39 -13.09 -10.88
C LYS A 446 -1.71 -12.40 -11.13
N GLY A 447 -1.73 -11.36 -11.96
CA GLY A 447 -2.98 -10.68 -12.31
C GLY A 447 -2.79 -9.23 -12.73
N ALA A 448 -3.93 -8.53 -12.83
CA ALA A 448 -3.98 -7.17 -13.33
C ALA A 448 -3.22 -6.14 -12.46
N GLY A 449 -3.03 -6.44 -11.17
CA GLY A 449 -2.33 -5.56 -10.23
C GLY A 449 -0.80 -5.70 -10.24
N ILE A 450 -0.21 -6.69 -10.93
CA ILE A 450 1.24 -6.90 -10.91
C ILE A 450 1.95 -5.77 -11.65
N MET A 451 2.98 -5.21 -11.01
CA MET A 451 3.81 -4.15 -11.59
C MET A 451 4.38 -4.56 -12.94
N ARG A 452 4.67 -3.58 -13.79
CA ARG A 452 5.34 -3.82 -15.06
C ARG A 452 6.79 -4.26 -14.89
N CYS A 453 7.56 -3.57 -14.06
CA CYS A 453 8.97 -3.85 -13.81
C CYS A 453 9.49 -3.00 -12.63
N TYR A 454 10.72 -3.24 -12.22
CA TYR A 454 11.52 -2.24 -11.54
C TYR A 454 12.18 -1.33 -12.59
N TRP A 455 12.04 -0.02 -12.43
CA TRP A 455 12.56 0.98 -13.36
C TRP A 455 14.07 0.81 -13.58
N ASN A 456 14.49 0.69 -14.83
CA ASN A 456 15.89 0.49 -15.25
C ASN A 456 16.62 -0.68 -14.53
N ASP A 457 15.89 -1.69 -14.03
CA ASP A 457 16.50 -2.85 -13.34
C ASP A 457 15.86 -4.17 -13.83
N GLU A 458 16.27 -4.58 -15.04
CA GLU A 458 15.78 -5.82 -15.65
C GLU A 458 16.16 -7.07 -14.83
N SER A 459 17.35 -7.05 -14.22
CA SER A 459 17.86 -8.17 -13.42
C SER A 459 16.97 -8.43 -12.21
N LYS A 460 16.66 -7.38 -11.43
CA LYS A 460 15.75 -7.52 -10.29
C LYS A 460 14.31 -7.78 -10.72
N THR A 461 13.88 -7.25 -11.86
CA THR A 461 12.56 -7.54 -12.42
C THR A 461 12.40 -9.03 -12.70
N LYS A 462 13.34 -9.65 -13.41
CA LYS A 462 13.35 -11.10 -13.71
C LYS A 462 13.50 -11.97 -12.45
N ALA A 463 14.20 -11.49 -11.43
CA ALA A 463 14.31 -12.19 -10.15
C ALA A 463 13.03 -12.12 -9.31
N THR A 464 12.12 -11.19 -9.63
CA THR A 464 10.88 -10.96 -8.88
C THR A 464 9.64 -11.43 -9.64
N ILE A 465 9.63 -11.33 -10.96
CA ILE A 465 8.54 -11.78 -11.83
C ILE A 465 9.11 -12.83 -12.79
N ASP A 466 8.60 -14.05 -12.69
CA ASP A 466 9.03 -15.16 -13.56
C ASP A 466 8.53 -15.01 -15.01
N ASP A 467 9.07 -15.83 -15.93
CA ASP A 467 8.72 -15.81 -17.35
C ASP A 467 7.23 -16.11 -17.62
N SER A 468 6.54 -16.70 -16.65
CA SER A 468 5.10 -17.00 -16.71
C SER A 468 4.24 -15.85 -16.14
N GLY A 469 4.86 -14.76 -15.65
CA GLY A 469 4.23 -13.59 -15.11
C GLY A 469 3.79 -13.73 -13.64
N TRP A 470 4.33 -14.68 -12.89
CA TRP A 470 4.12 -14.79 -11.45
C TRP A 470 5.12 -13.93 -10.69
N LEU A 471 4.59 -13.10 -9.82
CA LEU A 471 5.37 -12.33 -8.88
C LEU A 471 5.67 -13.19 -7.66
N HIS A 472 6.94 -13.31 -7.33
CA HIS A 472 7.50 -13.95 -6.14
C HIS A 472 7.55 -12.92 -5.00
N SER A 473 6.71 -13.12 -3.97
CA SER A 473 6.58 -12.11 -2.91
C SER A 473 7.77 -12.07 -1.95
N GLY A 474 8.48 -13.19 -1.81
CA GLY A 474 9.46 -13.41 -0.77
C GLY A 474 8.84 -13.65 0.62
N ASP A 475 7.51 -13.74 0.69
CA ASP A 475 6.78 -14.05 1.92
C ASP A 475 6.37 -15.54 1.92
N LEU A 476 6.43 -16.16 3.07
CA LEU A 476 5.97 -17.54 3.29
C LEU A 476 4.52 -17.53 3.76
N GLY A 477 3.70 -18.40 3.18
CA GLY A 477 2.30 -18.53 3.53
C GLY A 477 1.80 -19.96 3.46
N VAL A 478 0.60 -20.15 3.99
CA VAL A 478 -0.17 -21.38 3.97
C VAL A 478 -1.56 -21.08 3.44
N MET A 479 -2.10 -21.90 2.56
CA MET A 479 -3.45 -21.77 2.03
C MET A 479 -4.36 -22.85 2.61
N ASP A 480 -5.57 -22.46 3.02
CA ASP A 480 -6.61 -23.41 3.45
C ASP A 480 -7.47 -23.93 2.29
N THR A 481 -8.37 -24.86 2.59
CA THR A 481 -9.26 -25.48 1.61
C THR A 481 -10.26 -24.52 0.97
N GLU A 482 -10.43 -23.32 1.50
CA GLU A 482 -11.35 -22.28 1.00
C GLU A 482 -10.58 -21.16 0.26
N GLY A 483 -9.25 -21.24 0.19
CA GLY A 483 -8.38 -20.29 -0.49
C GLY A 483 -7.93 -19.10 0.37
N PHE A 484 -8.17 -19.12 1.68
CA PHE A 484 -7.63 -18.12 2.58
C PHE A 484 -6.15 -18.37 2.81
N VAL A 485 -5.37 -17.30 2.80
CA VAL A 485 -3.92 -17.35 3.00
C VAL A 485 -3.56 -16.83 4.38
N THR A 486 -2.75 -17.59 5.10
CA THR A 486 -2.07 -17.15 6.34
C THR A 486 -0.61 -16.87 6.03
N ILE A 487 -0.12 -15.67 6.31
CA ILE A 487 1.30 -15.33 6.18
C ILE A 487 2.03 -15.81 7.44
N VAL A 488 3.01 -16.68 7.28
CA VAL A 488 3.78 -17.25 8.39
C VAL A 488 5.14 -16.60 8.59
N GLY A 489 5.61 -15.79 7.63
CA GLY A 489 6.87 -15.06 7.75
C GLY A 489 7.41 -14.58 6.42
N ARG A 490 8.67 -14.15 6.43
CA ARG A 490 9.44 -13.83 5.22
C ARG A 490 10.54 -14.85 5.02
N ILE A 491 10.81 -15.22 3.78
CA ILE A 491 11.91 -16.12 3.42
C ILE A 491 13.25 -15.59 3.98
N LYS A 492 13.49 -14.29 3.85
CA LYS A 492 14.71 -13.62 4.33
C LYS A 492 14.81 -13.44 5.85
N ASP A 493 13.68 -13.51 6.54
CA ASP A 493 13.63 -13.35 8.01
C ASP A 493 13.53 -14.71 8.71
N MET A 494 13.35 -15.79 7.96
CA MET A 494 13.38 -17.16 8.48
C MET A 494 14.77 -17.43 9.06
N ILE A 495 14.81 -17.94 10.27
CA ILE A 495 16.04 -18.24 11.00
C ILE A 495 16.41 -19.70 10.74
N ILE A 496 17.60 -19.95 10.24
CA ILE A 496 18.09 -21.30 9.99
C ILE A 496 19.07 -21.71 11.11
N ARG A 497 18.53 -22.38 12.11
CA ARG A 497 19.31 -22.78 13.29
C ARG A 497 19.61 -24.27 13.30
N GLY A 498 20.85 -24.63 13.03
CA GLY A 498 21.28 -26.05 13.05
C GLY A 498 20.54 -26.93 12.03
N GLY A 499 20.09 -26.36 10.92
CA GLY A 499 19.30 -27.02 9.88
C GLY A 499 17.79 -26.99 10.09
N GLU A 500 17.30 -26.41 11.20
CA GLU A 500 15.87 -26.24 11.46
C GLU A 500 15.41 -24.85 11.02
N ASN A 501 14.30 -24.80 10.31
CA ASN A 501 13.65 -23.56 9.91
C ASN A 501 12.76 -23.01 11.03
N ILE A 502 13.06 -21.83 11.52
CA ILE A 502 12.32 -21.16 12.59
C ILE A 502 11.67 -19.91 12.00
N TYR A 503 10.37 -19.81 12.17
CA TYR A 503 9.59 -18.67 11.71
C TYR A 503 9.42 -17.66 12.85
N PRO A 504 9.96 -16.43 12.73
CA PRO A 504 9.91 -15.41 13.78
C PRO A 504 8.51 -15.19 14.33
N ARG A 505 7.50 -15.14 13.46
CA ARG A 505 6.11 -14.90 13.82
C ARG A 505 5.53 -15.92 14.79
N GLU A 506 5.88 -17.18 14.67
CA GLU A 506 5.40 -18.22 15.57
C GLU A 506 5.82 -17.95 17.02
N ILE A 507 7.01 -17.39 17.21
CA ILE A 507 7.51 -17.03 18.54
C ILE A 507 6.89 -15.71 18.99
N GLU A 508 6.77 -14.73 18.09
CA GLU A 508 6.13 -13.43 18.34
C GLU A 508 4.69 -13.61 18.83
N GLU A 509 3.89 -14.47 18.17
CA GLU A 509 2.51 -14.76 18.55
C GLU A 509 2.38 -15.38 19.95
N VAL A 510 3.30 -16.25 20.32
CA VAL A 510 3.31 -16.81 21.69
C VAL A 510 3.66 -15.71 22.69
N LEU A 511 4.63 -14.86 22.40
CA LEU A 511 5.03 -13.75 23.27
C LEU A 511 3.91 -12.73 23.49
N TYR A 512 3.11 -12.42 22.48
CA TYR A 512 1.94 -11.53 22.62
C TYR A 512 0.88 -12.03 23.61
N THR A 513 0.87 -13.32 23.91
CA THR A 513 -0.02 -13.87 24.96
C THR A 513 0.49 -13.67 26.38
N TYR A 514 1.72 -13.18 26.56
CA TYR A 514 2.26 -12.87 27.89
C TYR A 514 1.73 -11.51 28.39
N PRO A 515 1.10 -11.43 29.59
CA PRO A 515 0.36 -10.24 30.01
C PRO A 515 1.16 -8.94 30.12
N GLY A 516 2.47 -9.03 30.29
CA GLY A 516 3.34 -7.86 30.45
C GLY A 516 4.02 -7.40 29.15
N ILE A 517 3.83 -8.09 28.03
CA ILE A 517 4.45 -7.74 26.76
C ILE A 517 3.49 -6.86 25.94
N GLN A 518 4.00 -5.73 25.47
CA GLN A 518 3.30 -4.85 24.53
C GLN A 518 3.57 -5.28 23.10
N ASP A 519 4.85 -5.51 22.75
CA ASP A 519 5.29 -5.94 21.43
C ASP A 519 6.55 -6.81 21.51
N ALA A 520 6.78 -7.65 20.51
CA ALA A 520 7.94 -8.52 20.41
C ALA A 520 8.42 -8.66 18.95
N ALA A 521 9.71 -8.56 18.74
CA ALA A 521 10.35 -8.75 17.44
C ALA A 521 11.41 -9.84 17.52
N ILE A 522 11.24 -10.88 16.70
CA ILE A 522 12.15 -12.02 16.63
C ILE A 522 12.98 -11.94 15.35
N PHE A 523 14.27 -12.21 15.45
CA PHE A 523 15.20 -12.24 14.32
C PHE A 523 16.38 -13.14 14.59
N GLY A 524 17.04 -13.62 13.51
CA GLY A 524 18.27 -14.39 13.60
C GLY A 524 19.50 -13.51 13.69
N ILE A 525 20.48 -13.94 14.44
CA ILE A 525 21.83 -13.38 14.46
C ILE A 525 22.82 -14.49 14.11
N THR A 526 23.97 -14.14 13.52
CA THR A 526 24.98 -15.13 13.15
C THR A 526 25.55 -15.85 14.38
N ASP A 527 25.63 -17.18 14.34
CA ASP A 527 26.21 -18.03 15.37
C ASP A 527 27.18 -19.06 14.73
N GLU A 528 28.38 -19.18 15.31
CA GLU A 528 29.44 -20.06 14.76
C GLU A 528 29.06 -21.56 14.77
N LYS A 529 28.23 -21.98 15.73
CA LYS A 529 27.88 -23.39 15.91
C LYS A 529 26.64 -23.80 15.14
N TYR A 530 25.62 -22.95 15.13
CA TYR A 530 24.29 -23.27 14.59
C TYR A 530 23.97 -22.55 13.29
N GLY A 531 24.88 -21.72 12.77
CA GLY A 531 24.65 -20.83 11.64
C GLY A 531 23.94 -19.55 12.07
N GLU A 532 22.77 -19.70 12.66
CA GLU A 532 22.04 -18.60 13.27
C GLU A 532 21.51 -18.97 14.67
N GLU A 533 21.32 -17.97 15.52
CA GLU A 533 20.67 -18.07 16.82
C GLU A 533 19.47 -17.12 16.91
N VAL A 534 18.46 -17.54 17.68
CA VAL A 534 17.22 -16.77 17.86
C VAL A 534 17.44 -15.63 18.85
N CYS A 535 17.12 -14.42 18.43
CA CYS A 535 17.15 -13.22 19.24
C CYS A 535 15.73 -12.62 19.37
N ALA A 536 15.35 -12.19 20.57
CA ALA A 536 14.09 -11.52 20.87
C ALA A 536 14.34 -10.12 21.41
N TRP A 537 13.79 -9.11 20.76
CA TRP A 537 13.63 -7.80 21.35
C TRP A 537 12.17 -7.65 21.79
N ILE A 538 11.98 -7.26 23.04
CA ILE A 538 10.66 -7.23 23.69
C ILE A 538 10.41 -5.83 24.23
N GLN A 539 9.27 -5.27 23.90
CA GLN A 539 8.78 -4.01 24.45
C GLN A 539 7.80 -4.32 25.59
N PRO A 540 8.12 -3.97 26.84
CA PRO A 540 7.21 -4.12 27.96
C PRO A 540 6.02 -3.15 27.87
N LYS A 541 4.89 -3.51 28.44
CA LYS A 541 3.81 -2.55 28.72
C LYS A 541 4.26 -1.56 29.79
N GLU A 542 3.66 -0.37 29.78
CA GLU A 542 3.85 0.62 30.83
C GLU A 542 3.58 -0.03 32.21
N ASP A 543 4.45 0.19 33.18
CA ASP A 543 4.42 -0.41 34.53
C ASP A 543 4.68 -1.93 34.60
N ALA A 544 4.95 -2.64 33.52
CA ALA A 544 5.29 -4.06 33.56
C ALA A 544 6.78 -4.27 33.87
N VAL A 545 7.07 -5.01 34.92
CA VAL A 545 8.44 -5.45 35.25
C VAL A 545 8.63 -6.84 34.65
N LEU A 546 9.37 -6.92 33.54
CA LEU A 546 9.72 -8.17 32.90
C LEU A 546 11.20 -8.49 33.15
N ASP A 547 11.48 -9.79 33.37
CA ASP A 547 12.84 -10.30 33.36
C ASP A 547 12.99 -11.44 32.36
N GLU A 548 14.22 -11.66 31.94
CA GLU A 548 14.54 -12.66 30.94
C GLU A 548 14.15 -14.08 31.37
N GLN A 549 14.29 -14.39 32.66
CA GLN A 549 13.99 -15.72 33.19
C GLN A 549 12.48 -16.00 33.16
N ALA A 550 11.66 -15.03 33.52
CA ALA A 550 10.19 -15.14 33.44
C ALA A 550 9.71 -15.38 32.00
N VAL A 551 10.28 -14.65 31.04
CA VAL A 551 9.96 -14.85 29.63
C VAL A 551 10.37 -16.25 29.14
N ARG A 552 11.57 -16.71 29.49
CA ARG A 552 12.04 -18.07 29.15
C ARG A 552 11.16 -19.16 29.75
N GLU A 553 10.80 -19.04 31.01
CA GLU A 553 9.94 -20.02 31.68
C GLU A 553 8.54 -20.06 31.04
N PHE A 554 8.00 -18.90 30.64
CA PHE A 554 6.71 -18.82 29.93
C PHE A 554 6.74 -19.52 28.57
N LEU A 555 7.85 -19.41 27.83
CA LEU A 555 8.01 -20.00 26.49
C LEU A 555 8.28 -21.49 26.53
N LYS A 556 8.86 -22.02 27.60
CA LYS A 556 9.43 -23.38 27.74
C LYS A 556 8.44 -24.49 27.38
N ASP A 557 7.17 -24.37 27.80
CA ASP A 557 6.14 -25.38 27.54
C ASP A 557 5.30 -25.11 26.29
N LYS A 558 5.59 -23.99 25.59
CA LYS A 558 4.84 -23.52 24.43
C LYS A 558 5.60 -23.64 23.12
N LEU A 559 6.94 -23.66 23.18
CA LEU A 559 7.79 -23.70 22.00
C LEU A 559 8.76 -24.88 22.08
N ALA A 560 9.09 -25.45 20.92
CA ALA A 560 10.17 -26.41 20.82
C ALA A 560 11.51 -25.77 21.26
N TYR A 561 12.39 -26.57 21.90
CA TYR A 561 13.63 -26.06 22.49
C TYR A 561 14.54 -25.29 21.53
N PHE A 562 14.54 -25.65 20.25
CA PHE A 562 15.36 -25.00 19.24
C PHE A 562 14.82 -23.63 18.82
N LYS A 563 13.52 -23.34 19.09
CA LYS A 563 12.85 -22.05 18.85
C LYS A 563 13.01 -21.06 20.00
N MET A 564 13.54 -21.51 21.15
CA MET A 564 13.72 -20.65 22.32
C MET A 564 14.74 -19.54 22.03
N PRO A 565 14.38 -18.23 22.23
CA PRO A 565 15.33 -17.16 22.05
C PRO A 565 16.54 -17.31 22.98
N ARG A 566 17.73 -17.36 22.42
CA ARG A 566 18.97 -17.39 23.18
C ARG A 566 19.30 -16.04 23.78
N HIS A 567 18.99 -14.98 23.06
CA HIS A 567 19.22 -13.61 23.46
C HIS A 567 17.88 -12.89 23.59
N ILE A 568 17.64 -12.30 24.76
CA ILE A 568 16.44 -11.51 25.03
C ILE A 568 16.90 -10.10 25.43
N ARG A 569 16.30 -9.08 24.82
CA ARG A 569 16.56 -7.67 25.13
C ARG A 569 15.24 -6.97 25.34
N PHE A 570 15.14 -6.19 26.42
CA PHE A 570 14.01 -5.29 26.63
C PHE A 570 14.36 -3.92 26.07
N VAL A 571 13.43 -3.34 25.30
CA VAL A 571 13.60 -2.07 24.59
C VAL A 571 12.39 -1.17 24.80
N GLU A 572 12.62 0.14 24.80
CA GLU A 572 11.52 1.11 24.83
C GLU A 572 10.93 1.33 23.43
N ASN A 573 11.77 1.30 22.40
CA ASN A 573 11.37 1.52 21.00
C ASN A 573 12.16 0.64 20.05
N TYR A 574 11.54 0.29 18.93
CA TYR A 574 12.21 -0.38 17.81
C TYR A 574 12.71 0.61 16.76
N PRO A 575 13.78 0.28 16.02
CA PRO A 575 14.10 0.98 14.78
C PRO A 575 13.00 0.72 13.74
N MET A 576 12.26 1.76 13.38
CA MET A 576 11.16 1.70 12.43
C MET A 576 11.42 2.53 11.18
N THR A 577 10.76 2.18 10.09
CA THR A 577 10.60 3.05 8.92
C THR A 577 9.57 4.15 9.22
N VAL A 578 9.53 5.19 8.38
CA VAL A 578 8.50 6.26 8.48
C VAL A 578 7.06 5.73 8.35
N THR A 579 6.89 4.57 7.71
CA THR A 579 5.61 3.87 7.56
C THR A 579 5.28 2.91 8.70
N GLY A 580 6.08 2.92 9.80
CA GLY A 580 5.84 2.04 10.96
C GLY A 580 6.27 0.59 10.76
N LYS A 581 7.10 0.27 9.75
CA LYS A 581 7.64 -1.09 9.56
C LYS A 581 8.94 -1.27 10.34
N LEU A 582 9.06 -2.38 11.06
CA LEU A 582 10.27 -2.79 11.78
C LEU A 582 11.47 -2.94 10.84
N GLN A 583 12.61 -2.39 11.25
CA GLN A 583 13.90 -2.51 10.54
C GLN A 583 14.74 -3.62 11.20
N LYS A 584 14.32 -4.89 11.06
CA LYS A 584 15.00 -6.04 11.69
C LYS A 584 16.51 -6.12 11.34
N PHE A 585 16.93 -5.62 10.20
CA PHE A 585 18.35 -5.57 9.83
C PHE A 585 19.18 -4.68 10.77
N LYS A 586 18.65 -3.51 11.18
CA LYS A 586 19.32 -2.63 12.16
C LYS A 586 19.35 -3.27 13.55
N MET A 587 18.28 -3.98 13.93
CA MET A 587 18.24 -4.72 15.19
C MET A 587 19.30 -5.81 15.22
N ARG A 588 19.47 -6.52 14.09
CA ARG A 588 20.49 -7.56 13.90
C ARG A 588 21.92 -6.97 14.03
N GLU A 589 22.20 -5.87 13.33
CA GLU A 589 23.48 -5.16 13.39
C GLU A 589 23.82 -4.75 14.83
N GLN A 590 22.91 -4.06 15.51
CA GLN A 590 23.12 -3.60 16.90
C GLN A 590 23.35 -4.76 17.86
N MET A 591 22.61 -5.88 17.69
CA MET A 591 22.76 -7.03 18.58
C MET A 591 24.09 -7.75 18.35
N GLN A 592 24.56 -7.84 17.10
CA GLN A 592 25.87 -8.41 16.78
C GLN A 592 27.02 -7.57 17.33
N GLU A 593 26.96 -6.25 17.23
CA GLU A 593 27.94 -5.33 17.82
C GLU A 593 28.02 -5.52 19.35
N GLU A 594 26.88 -5.50 20.06
CA GLU A 594 26.82 -5.68 21.51
C GLU A 594 27.39 -7.04 21.99
N LEU A 595 27.14 -8.10 21.22
CA LEU A 595 27.66 -9.44 21.56
C LEU A 595 29.15 -9.55 21.29
N SER A 596 29.63 -8.87 20.23
CA SER A 596 31.07 -8.79 19.94
C SER A 596 31.82 -8.04 21.05
N ASP A 597 31.31 -6.90 21.51
CA ASP A 597 31.91 -6.09 22.59
C ASP A 597 31.94 -6.87 23.92
N LYS A 598 30.91 -7.65 24.22
CA LYS A 598 30.88 -8.52 25.41
C LYS A 598 31.85 -9.71 25.34
N ALA A 599 32.23 -10.14 24.14
CA ALA A 599 33.21 -11.22 23.97
C ALA A 599 34.66 -10.74 24.12
N PHE A 600 34.90 -9.43 24.00
CA PHE A 600 36.21 -8.78 24.18
C PHE A 600 36.40 -8.13 25.55
N SER A 601 35.36 -8.06 26.38
CA SER A 601 35.40 -7.58 27.79
C SER A 601 35.48 -8.74 28.77
#